data_bed79bf8f1cb5f29d825dc52b157f1df
#
_entry.id   bed79bf8f1cb5f29d825dc52b157f1df
#
_cell.length_a   1.000
_cell.length_b   1.000
_cell.length_c   1.000
_cell.angle_alpha   90.00
_cell.angle_beta   90.00
_cell.angle_gamma   90.00
#
_symmetry.space_group_name_H-M   'P 1'
#
loop_
_entity.id
_entity.type
_entity.pdbx_description
1 polymer ?
#
loop_
_entity_poly.entity_id
_entity_poly.type
_entity_poly.pdbx_seq_one_letter_code
_entity_poly.pdbx_strand_id
1 'polypeptide(L)'
;MHVDTVFLVCPLIFAAALWRRVQAVSPVPSVPDHVQALVGSCVVIPCSFTPLAPHPLRGRKERVDVRLRFRGGGRFFPLRSTAFNSEDRDQVSRDFQGRTSLFGRIPDGDCSVKIERISQDDSRGFEIALKRGDDLLWGQPVSFNLDVVDTPEAPVISGMLSATEGQLVTLNCSVSYHCPSRPPSLQWSWERGAQLNSTEPGEVQTLHPEPHRPMLLASLSFTVSHQVKPRLKCEVSYPGAKALAISKDLHVTFSPKDVTVQVQSLIVQEGGSALLVCSCKADPPVSEYRWSYSQHGRTVHLHQRTHTVRLFNVTRDMRVRCSAQNLIGRGESRPTLLNIRYKPIILRLSSICVVEDQKVLCRCSVNSNPKPAVTWSVNGTIPPRDYNVSVTSEPDTLTATLRGRMDKPQTVICFAFNAMGNDSLVLLQGGEEMAPLLWMVIPAVSICLVIFLLSLFFYCCRKRAGKHVLSRRPAKYPEGLGIYQDRMPLYVNCTEVTHIYTNGSYQLVYQNCTPLFVHTKQIRPIGRRGGERRRRDGEGGGIDRRAGLGVRGTREVQSTAVGDAETAIYLEIL
;
A
#
# COMPACT_ATOMS: atom_id res chain seq x y z
N MET A 1 48.18 83.32 -16.08
CA MET A 1 47.23 84.00 -15.16
C MET A 1 46.09 83.04 -14.89
N HIS A 2 46.08 82.49 -13.79
CA HIS A 2 45.11 82.06 -12.79
C HIS A 2 45.63 80.88 -12.01
N VAL A 3 46.34 81.17 -10.98
CA VAL A 3 46.65 80.38 -9.81
C VAL A 3 45.76 81.00 -8.71
N ASP A 4 45.36 80.19 -7.75
CA ASP A 4 44.65 80.53 -6.50
C ASP A 4 43.15 80.30 -6.46
N THR A 5 42.77 79.06 -6.22
CA THR A 5 41.55 78.75 -5.41
C THR A 5 41.55 77.27 -4.89
N VAL A 6 42.64 76.71 -4.42
CA VAL A 6 42.67 75.30 -3.89
C VAL A 6 43.04 75.18 -2.39
N PHE A 7 43.17 76.25 -1.65
CA PHE A 7 43.73 76.14 -0.27
C PHE A 7 42.76 76.46 0.89
N LEU A 8 41.46 76.47 0.70
CA LEU A 8 40.53 76.76 1.83
C LEU A 8 39.46 75.71 2.20
N VAL A 9 39.54 74.51 1.62
CA VAL A 9 38.52 73.44 1.95
C VAL A 9 39.08 72.32 2.82
N CYS A 10 40.42 72.25 3.05
CA CYS A 10 41.04 71.15 3.76
C CYS A 10 40.91 71.16 5.30
N PRO A 11 40.82 72.30 6.04
CA PRO A 11 40.72 72.24 7.49
C PRO A 11 39.33 71.92 8.04
N LEU A 12 38.24 72.11 7.24
CA LEU A 12 36.87 71.80 7.72
C LEU A 12 36.50 70.33 7.61
N ILE A 13 37.12 69.56 6.70
CA ILE A 13 36.91 68.12 6.58
C ILE A 13 37.64 67.35 7.69
N PHE A 14 38.82 67.85 8.12
CA PHE A 14 39.54 67.26 9.24
C PHE A 14 38.89 67.55 10.61
N ALA A 15 38.21 68.67 10.80
CA ALA A 15 37.46 68.96 12.01
C ALA A 15 36.15 68.18 12.11
N ALA A 16 35.50 67.85 10.97
CA ALA A 16 34.32 67.00 10.94
C ALA A 16 34.65 65.48 11.15
N ALA A 17 35.89 65.08 10.80
CA ALA A 17 36.35 63.71 11.06
C ALA A 17 36.75 63.45 12.52
N LEU A 18 37.18 64.50 13.24
CA LEU A 18 37.50 64.39 14.67
C LEU A 18 36.30 64.54 15.61
N TRP A 19 35.11 64.88 15.08
CA TRP A 19 33.87 64.95 15.84
C TRP A 19 32.95 63.74 15.66
N ARG A 20 33.38 62.62 15.12
CA ARG A 20 32.82 61.35 15.49
C ARG A 20 33.18 61.11 16.93
N ARG A 21 32.41 61.75 17.82
CA ARG A 21 32.30 61.25 19.20
C ARG A 21 32.07 59.76 19.04
N VAL A 22 33.07 58.97 19.46
CA VAL A 22 32.86 57.67 19.97
C VAL A 22 31.76 57.87 21.04
N GLN A 23 30.50 57.70 20.67
CA GLN A 23 29.47 57.45 21.63
C GLN A 23 29.94 56.22 22.36
N ALA A 24 30.49 56.41 23.54
CA ALA A 24 30.69 55.34 24.47
C ALA A 24 29.30 54.75 24.71
N VAL A 25 28.97 53.74 23.97
CA VAL A 25 27.75 52.94 24.21
C VAL A 25 27.89 52.45 25.61
N SER A 26 27.14 53.07 26.55
CA SER A 26 27.07 52.56 27.90
C SER A 26 26.56 51.13 27.79
N PRO A 27 27.30 50.15 28.24
CA PRO A 27 26.89 48.79 28.13
C PRO A 27 25.66 48.56 28.97
N VAL A 28 24.53 48.56 28.29
CA VAL A 28 23.26 48.16 28.90
C VAL A 28 23.26 46.66 28.96
N PRO A 29 23.05 46.04 30.14
CA PRO A 29 22.92 44.60 30.21
C PRO A 29 21.74 44.14 29.37
N SER A 30 21.92 43.11 28.59
CA SER A 30 20.86 42.43 27.83
C SER A 30 20.34 41.26 28.66
N VAL A 31 19.04 41.29 28.93
CA VAL A 31 18.33 40.24 29.72
C VAL A 31 16.99 40.03 29.05
N PRO A 32 16.48 38.77 28.89
CA PRO A 32 15.13 38.53 28.43
C PRO A 32 14.09 39.17 29.31
N ASP A 33 13.00 39.70 28.76
CA ASP A 33 11.90 40.33 29.50
C ASP A 33 11.19 39.34 30.43
N HIS A 34 11.19 38.05 30.08
CA HIS A 34 10.59 36.95 30.85
C HIS A 34 11.59 35.80 30.98
N VAL A 35 11.76 35.31 32.19
CA VAL A 35 12.55 34.13 32.52
C VAL A 35 11.65 33.14 33.27
N GLN A 36 11.58 31.90 32.76
CA GLN A 36 10.80 30.85 33.44
C GLN A 36 11.68 30.02 34.37
N ALA A 37 11.10 29.57 35.47
CA ALA A 37 11.75 28.69 36.43
C ALA A 37 10.79 27.64 36.99
N LEU A 38 11.30 26.43 37.26
CA LEU A 38 10.52 25.37 37.90
C LEU A 38 10.63 25.43 39.41
N VAL A 39 9.52 25.33 40.10
CA VAL A 39 9.47 25.24 41.60
C VAL A 39 10.41 24.14 42.08
N GLY A 40 11.16 24.41 43.17
CA GLY A 40 12.12 23.49 43.79
C GLY A 40 13.42 23.30 42.99
N SER A 41 13.52 23.81 41.78
CA SER A 41 14.70 23.74 40.93
C SER A 41 15.60 24.96 41.10
N CYS A 42 16.51 25.18 40.16
CA CYS A 42 17.24 26.43 40.03
C CYS A 42 16.96 27.09 38.68
N VAL A 43 17.32 28.34 38.55
CA VAL A 43 17.29 29.09 37.31
C VAL A 43 18.57 29.88 37.13
N VAL A 44 19.05 30.00 35.91
CA VAL A 44 20.08 30.96 35.53
C VAL A 44 19.39 32.10 34.78
N ILE A 45 19.47 33.29 35.30
CA ILE A 45 19.00 34.54 34.67
C ILE A 45 20.07 34.92 33.63
N PRO A 46 19.78 34.83 32.34
CA PRO A 46 20.75 35.19 31.32
C PRO A 46 20.99 36.70 31.36
N CYS A 47 22.25 37.06 31.36
CA CYS A 47 22.64 38.48 31.38
C CYS A 47 23.96 38.62 30.57
N SER A 48 23.95 39.43 29.56
CA SER A 48 25.15 39.71 28.78
C SER A 48 25.38 41.22 28.64
N PHE A 49 26.62 41.61 28.58
CA PHE A 49 26.99 42.99 28.33
C PHE A 49 28.27 43.04 27.46
N THR A 50 28.50 44.16 26.79
CA THR A 50 29.73 44.36 26.01
C THR A 50 30.86 44.79 26.93
N PRO A 51 31.90 43.96 27.15
CA PRO A 51 33.05 44.33 27.92
C PRO A 51 33.78 45.51 27.26
N LEU A 52 34.14 46.53 28.03
CA LEU A 52 34.98 47.62 27.50
C LEU A 52 36.39 47.10 27.29
N ALA A 53 36.97 47.48 26.16
CA ALA A 53 38.39 47.21 25.91
C ALA A 53 39.24 47.80 27.08
N PRO A 54 40.25 47.11 27.57
CA PRO A 54 41.12 47.59 28.64
C PRO A 54 41.76 48.91 28.21
N HIS A 55 41.52 49.95 29.03
CA HIS A 55 42.08 51.27 28.74
C HIS A 55 43.61 51.20 28.86
N PRO A 56 44.38 51.54 27.80
CA PRO A 56 45.82 51.32 27.74
C PRO A 56 46.60 52.10 28.81
N LEU A 57 46.02 53.06 29.50
CA LEU A 57 46.66 53.93 30.48
C LEU A 57 46.38 53.62 31.95
N ARG A 58 45.44 52.69 32.28
CA ARG A 58 45.17 52.24 33.62
C ARG A 58 45.37 50.76 33.72
N GLY A 59 46.56 50.32 34.09
CA GLY A 59 46.93 48.89 34.28
C GLY A 59 46.17 48.13 35.41
N ARG A 60 45.07 48.63 35.89
CA ARG A 60 44.16 47.96 36.85
C ARG A 60 42.99 47.36 36.10
N LYS A 61 42.78 46.05 36.19
CA LYS A 61 41.55 45.39 35.80
C LYS A 61 40.38 46.06 36.57
N GLU A 62 39.58 46.84 35.88
CA GLU A 62 38.40 47.42 36.47
C GLU A 62 37.43 46.31 36.87
N ARG A 63 37.01 46.36 38.14
CA ARG A 63 36.05 45.43 38.71
C ARG A 63 34.63 45.86 38.29
N VAL A 64 33.88 44.94 37.68
CA VAL A 64 32.46 45.09 37.39
C VAL A 64 31.69 44.21 38.36
N ASP A 65 30.79 44.83 39.12
CA ASP A 65 29.94 44.15 40.10
C ASP A 65 28.52 44.08 39.59
N VAL A 66 27.89 42.92 39.84
CA VAL A 66 26.49 42.62 39.43
C VAL A 66 25.56 42.72 40.61
N ARG A 67 24.49 43.43 40.45
CA ARG A 67 23.46 43.60 41.50
C ARG A 67 22.07 43.25 40.93
N LEU A 68 21.44 42.24 41.55
CA LEU A 68 20.05 41.84 41.26
C LEU A 68 19.15 42.35 42.37
N ARG A 69 18.11 43.11 42.02
CA ARG A 69 17.12 43.67 42.95
C ARG A 69 15.73 43.20 42.58
N PHE A 70 14.84 43.22 43.55
CA PHE A 70 13.42 42.93 43.35
C PHE A 70 12.54 43.93 44.12
N ARG A 71 11.29 44.06 43.69
CA ARG A 71 10.31 44.90 44.40
C ARG A 71 9.73 44.09 45.55
N GLY A 72 9.99 44.52 46.80
CA GLY A 72 9.38 43.94 48.01
C GLY A 72 7.96 44.46 48.21
N GLY A 73 7.09 43.62 48.77
CA GLY A 73 5.67 43.94 49.03
C GLY A 73 5.44 44.85 50.21
N GLY A 74 5.88 46.14 50.16
CA GLY A 74 5.52 47.12 51.15
C GLY A 74 4.24 47.90 50.75
N ARG A 75 3.21 47.94 51.58
CA ARG A 75 1.91 48.54 51.26
C ARG A 75 1.96 50.06 50.96
N PHE A 76 3.02 50.76 51.37
CA PHE A 76 3.10 52.24 51.24
C PHE A 76 4.32 52.73 50.44
N PHE A 77 5.39 51.98 50.35
CA PHE A 77 6.56 52.28 49.47
C PHE A 77 7.15 50.97 48.94
N PRO A 78 7.38 50.86 47.64
CA PRO A 78 8.05 49.68 47.07
C PRO A 78 9.53 49.72 47.47
N LEU A 79 9.87 49.09 48.60
CA LEU A 79 11.25 48.90 49.02
C LEU A 79 11.94 47.96 48.03
N ARG A 80 12.95 48.49 47.37
CA ARG A 80 13.81 47.67 46.52
C ARG A 80 14.75 46.84 47.40
N SER A 81 14.52 45.56 47.47
CA SER A 81 15.36 44.60 48.18
C SER A 81 16.39 43.97 47.25
N THR A 82 17.54 43.57 47.76
CA THR A 82 18.62 42.97 46.98
C THR A 82 18.52 41.46 47.04
N ALA A 83 18.44 40.80 45.86
CA ALA A 83 18.44 39.35 45.76
C ALA A 83 19.88 38.81 45.57
N PHE A 84 20.75 39.56 44.88
CA PHE A 84 22.18 39.22 44.69
C PHE A 84 23.01 40.50 44.64
N ASN A 85 24.17 40.43 45.23
CA ASN A 85 25.20 41.49 45.15
C ASN A 85 26.58 40.82 45.13
N SER A 86 27.33 41.04 44.05
CA SER A 86 28.70 40.46 43.89
C SER A 86 29.73 41.18 44.75
N GLU A 87 29.48 42.44 45.10
CA GLU A 87 30.36 43.26 45.88
C GLU A 87 30.23 42.96 47.38
N ASP A 88 28.99 42.92 47.88
CA ASP A 88 28.68 42.77 49.30
C ASP A 88 27.53 41.77 49.49
N ARG A 89 27.85 40.62 50.04
CA ARG A 89 26.87 39.56 50.30
C ARG A 89 25.97 39.81 51.50
N ASP A 90 26.39 40.69 52.42
CA ASP A 90 25.61 41.03 53.62
C ASP A 90 24.39 41.91 53.30
N GLN A 91 24.41 42.58 52.14
CA GLN A 91 23.27 43.36 51.64
C GLN A 91 22.17 42.50 50.99
N VAL A 92 22.33 41.19 50.89
CA VAL A 92 21.35 40.30 50.32
C VAL A 92 20.21 40.04 51.29
N SER A 93 18.96 40.17 50.83
CA SER A 93 17.75 39.89 51.61
C SER A 93 17.77 38.45 52.14
N ARG A 94 17.22 38.25 53.33
CA ARG A 94 17.16 36.93 54.00
C ARG A 94 16.54 35.85 53.10
N ASP A 95 15.55 36.22 52.30
CA ASP A 95 14.87 35.29 51.37
C ASP A 95 15.82 34.71 50.33
N PHE A 96 16.90 35.40 49.96
CA PHE A 96 17.85 35.02 48.94
C PHE A 96 19.24 34.69 49.49
N GLN A 97 19.47 34.81 50.79
CA GLN A 97 20.76 34.45 51.39
C GLN A 97 21.09 32.96 51.15
N GLY A 98 22.29 32.67 50.63
CA GLY A 98 22.72 31.32 50.32
C GLY A 98 21.99 30.64 49.15
N ARG A 99 21.12 31.39 48.47
CA ARG A 99 20.39 30.89 47.29
C ARG A 99 20.88 31.48 45.98
N THR A 100 21.63 32.59 46.01
CA THR A 100 22.03 33.31 44.80
C THR A 100 23.56 33.28 44.62
N SER A 101 24.02 33.15 43.40
CA SER A 101 25.45 33.16 43.03
C SER A 101 25.64 33.70 41.62
N LEU A 102 26.83 34.30 41.36
CA LEU A 102 27.24 34.63 40.03
C LEU A 102 27.49 33.33 39.26
N PHE A 103 26.87 33.19 38.10
CA PHE A 103 27.04 32.04 37.21
C PHE A 103 27.93 32.37 36.00
N GLY A 104 27.76 33.58 35.48
CA GLY A 104 28.53 34.08 34.35
C GLY A 104 29.97 34.46 34.67
N ARG A 105 30.77 34.66 33.64
CA ARG A 105 32.15 35.15 33.72
C ARG A 105 32.21 36.61 33.28
N ILE A 106 32.34 37.51 34.22
CA ILE A 106 32.38 38.95 33.96
C ILE A 106 33.40 39.37 32.89
N PRO A 107 34.61 38.81 32.82
CA PRO A 107 35.57 39.18 31.76
C PRO A 107 35.08 38.86 30.36
N ASP A 108 34.20 37.86 30.21
CA ASP A 108 33.66 37.41 28.93
C ASP A 108 32.35 38.18 28.57
N GLY A 109 31.93 39.15 29.40
CA GLY A 109 30.71 39.92 29.24
C GLY A 109 29.44 39.20 29.71
N ASP A 110 29.61 38.14 30.49
CA ASP A 110 28.52 37.35 31.04
C ASP A 110 28.28 37.70 32.50
N CYS A 111 27.14 38.35 32.76
CA CYS A 111 26.67 38.80 34.09
C CYS A 111 25.59 37.90 34.64
N SER A 112 25.38 36.70 34.13
CA SER A 112 24.33 35.80 34.53
C SER A 112 24.35 35.42 35.98
N VAL A 113 23.17 35.41 36.63
CA VAL A 113 22.98 35.10 38.05
C VAL A 113 22.16 33.85 38.19
N LYS A 114 22.62 32.91 39.03
CA LYS A 114 21.89 31.70 39.36
C LYS A 114 21.12 31.91 40.68
N ILE A 115 19.86 31.49 40.66
CA ILE A 115 19.00 31.39 41.85
C ILE A 115 18.67 29.92 42.08
N GLU A 116 18.92 29.42 43.27
CA GLU A 116 18.64 28.05 43.69
C GLU A 116 17.37 27.94 44.55
N ARG A 117 16.79 26.74 44.60
CA ARG A 117 15.62 26.43 45.45
C ARG A 117 14.47 27.40 45.17
N ILE A 118 14.11 27.55 43.93
CA ILE A 118 13.02 28.42 43.48
C ILE A 118 11.74 28.08 44.19
N SER A 119 11.08 29.09 44.74
CA SER A 119 9.77 29.01 45.38
C SER A 119 8.73 29.78 44.56
N GLN A 120 7.44 29.51 44.79
CA GLN A 120 6.36 30.23 44.12
C GLN A 120 6.41 31.75 44.43
N ASP A 121 6.90 32.12 45.59
CA ASP A 121 7.07 33.52 46.00
C ASP A 121 8.16 34.26 45.21
N ASP A 122 9.02 33.53 44.49
CA ASP A 122 10.03 34.15 43.64
C ASP A 122 9.43 34.64 42.30
N SER A 123 8.16 34.33 41.99
CA SER A 123 7.44 34.82 40.82
C SER A 123 7.13 36.30 40.94
N ARG A 124 8.07 37.13 40.52
CA ARG A 124 8.01 38.61 40.63
C ARG A 124 8.93 39.30 39.63
N GLY A 125 8.81 40.64 39.58
CA GLY A 125 9.72 41.48 38.78
C GLY A 125 11.05 41.70 39.47
N PHE A 126 12.12 41.58 38.68
CA PHE A 126 13.52 41.83 39.07
C PHE A 126 14.13 42.95 38.24
N GLU A 127 15.19 43.53 38.75
CA GLU A 127 16.03 44.50 38.07
C GLU A 127 17.49 44.08 38.21
N ILE A 128 18.22 43.98 37.08
CA ILE A 128 19.65 43.75 37.11
C ILE A 128 20.42 45.05 36.78
N ALA A 129 21.46 45.32 37.53
CA ALA A 129 22.30 46.49 37.35
C ALA A 129 23.78 46.09 37.44
N LEU A 130 24.61 46.76 36.66
CA LEU A 130 26.06 46.64 36.71
C LEU A 130 26.64 47.85 37.39
N LYS A 131 27.65 47.64 38.27
CA LYS A 131 28.44 48.69 38.93
C LYS A 131 29.87 48.58 38.48
N ARG A 132 30.52 49.70 38.22
CA ARG A 132 31.93 49.73 37.83
C ARG A 132 32.73 50.57 38.80
N GLY A 133 33.64 49.93 39.53
CA GLY A 133 34.41 50.59 40.57
C GLY A 133 33.58 51.37 41.55
N ASP A 134 33.90 52.61 41.84
CA ASP A 134 33.16 53.49 42.77
C ASP A 134 31.93 54.19 42.14
N ASP A 135 31.70 54.02 40.82
CA ASP A 135 30.53 54.59 40.13
C ASP A 135 29.25 53.90 40.62
N LEU A 136 28.17 54.72 40.82
CA LEU A 136 26.92 54.24 41.39
C LEU A 136 26.17 53.25 40.53
N LEU A 137 26.23 53.37 39.24
CA LEU A 137 25.62 52.46 38.28
C LEU A 137 26.29 52.60 36.89
N TRP A 138 26.58 51.51 36.25
CA TRP A 138 27.06 51.49 34.88
C TRP A 138 25.92 51.14 33.93
N GLY A 139 25.34 52.16 33.33
CA GLY A 139 24.11 52.04 32.53
C GLY A 139 22.83 52.07 33.33
N GLN A 140 21.70 51.93 32.64
CA GLN A 140 20.38 51.82 33.29
C GLN A 140 20.11 50.38 33.73
N PRO A 141 19.48 50.17 34.92
CA PRO A 141 19.00 48.86 35.32
C PRO A 141 17.99 48.31 34.31
N VAL A 142 18.10 47.04 33.98
CA VAL A 142 17.14 46.34 33.12
C VAL A 142 16.20 45.51 33.96
N SER A 143 14.92 45.70 33.72
CA SER A 143 13.85 44.99 34.43
C SER A 143 13.41 43.77 33.62
N PHE A 144 13.09 42.67 34.33
CA PHE A 144 12.53 41.46 33.76
C PHE A 144 11.59 40.80 34.78
N ASN A 145 10.74 39.87 34.32
CA ASN A 145 9.87 39.08 35.18
C ASN A 145 10.39 37.65 35.26
N LEU A 146 10.39 37.14 36.50
CA LEU A 146 10.62 35.72 36.76
C LEU A 146 9.26 35.05 36.92
N ASP A 147 8.91 34.13 36.01
CA ASP A 147 7.66 33.39 36.03
C ASP A 147 7.93 31.99 36.57
N VAL A 148 7.43 31.71 37.75
CA VAL A 148 7.63 30.41 38.39
C VAL A 148 6.47 29.49 38.06
N VAL A 149 6.80 28.33 37.49
CA VAL A 149 5.84 27.29 37.13
C VAL A 149 6.01 26.07 38.03
N ASP A 150 4.94 25.37 38.28
CA ASP A 150 4.91 24.12 39.06
C ASP A 150 5.01 22.88 38.19
N THR A 151 4.69 23.03 36.92
CA THR A 151 4.74 21.94 35.93
C THR A 151 6.00 22.03 35.07
N PRO A 152 6.81 20.98 35.03
CA PRO A 152 8.01 20.96 34.20
C PRO A 152 7.67 20.91 32.70
N GLU A 153 8.62 21.30 31.87
CA GLU A 153 8.49 21.28 30.41
C GLU A 153 8.43 19.83 29.91
N ALA A 154 7.45 19.54 29.03
CA ALA A 154 7.29 18.22 28.44
C ALA A 154 8.28 18.02 27.29
N PRO A 155 8.74 16.78 27.04
CA PRO A 155 9.64 16.51 25.93
C PRO A 155 8.92 16.64 24.57
N VAL A 156 9.67 16.94 23.52
CA VAL A 156 9.18 17.06 22.15
C VAL A 156 9.86 16.03 21.28
N ILE A 157 9.08 15.23 20.55
CA ILE A 157 9.59 14.30 19.53
C ILE A 157 9.53 15.00 18.18
N SER A 158 10.67 15.04 17.50
CA SER A 158 10.87 15.59 16.16
C SER A 158 11.50 14.56 15.22
N GLY A 159 11.34 14.75 13.91
CA GLY A 159 11.80 13.84 12.88
C GLY A 159 10.64 13.35 12.00
N MET A 160 10.96 12.47 11.05
CA MET A 160 9.95 11.92 10.14
C MET A 160 9.16 10.81 10.85
N LEU A 161 7.87 11.06 11.09
CA LEU A 161 6.93 10.08 11.66
C LEU A 161 6.24 9.21 10.60
N SER A 162 6.70 9.24 9.36
CA SER A 162 6.27 8.37 8.27
C SER A 162 7.49 7.92 7.47
N ALA A 163 7.61 6.62 7.21
CA ALA A 163 8.75 6.06 6.50
C ALA A 163 8.36 4.81 5.73
N THR A 164 9.12 4.51 4.68
CA THR A 164 8.96 3.29 3.90
C THR A 164 9.72 2.14 4.55
N GLU A 165 9.16 0.95 4.51
CA GLU A 165 9.82 -0.27 5.00
C GLU A 165 11.26 -0.39 4.49
N GLY A 166 12.18 -0.76 5.38
CA GLY A 166 13.61 -0.85 5.11
C GLY A 166 14.37 0.48 5.19
N GLN A 167 13.67 1.62 5.35
CA GLN A 167 14.29 2.91 5.54
C GLN A 167 14.84 3.06 6.95
N LEU A 168 16.03 3.66 7.07
CA LEU A 168 16.56 4.10 8.35
C LEU A 168 15.87 5.40 8.76
N VAL A 169 15.27 5.40 9.94
CA VAL A 169 14.62 6.57 10.55
C VAL A 169 15.41 7.01 11.75
N THR A 170 15.65 8.32 11.87
CA THR A 170 16.19 8.94 13.06
C THR A 170 15.17 9.88 13.64
N LEU A 171 14.80 9.64 14.89
CA LEU A 171 13.91 10.49 15.68
C LEU A 171 14.71 11.14 16.80
N ASN A 172 14.40 12.39 17.05
CA ASN A 172 15.03 13.18 18.09
C ASN A 172 13.99 13.52 19.16
N CYS A 173 14.34 13.29 20.40
CA CYS A 173 13.59 13.77 21.53
C CYS A 173 14.38 14.89 22.20
N SER A 174 13.75 16.03 22.42
CA SER A 174 14.39 17.19 23.01
C SER A 174 13.55 17.79 24.11
N VAL A 175 14.21 18.40 25.08
CA VAL A 175 13.60 19.18 26.15
C VAL A 175 14.55 20.29 26.59
N SER A 176 14.04 21.49 26.70
CA SER A 176 14.78 22.62 27.29
C SER A 176 14.61 22.64 28.81
N TYR A 177 15.59 23.15 29.52
CA TYR A 177 15.54 23.24 30.97
C TYR A 177 16.28 24.49 31.47
N HIS A 178 15.95 24.93 32.69
CA HIS A 178 16.42 26.21 33.21
C HIS A 178 17.50 26.08 34.28
N CYS A 179 17.78 24.84 34.73
CA CYS A 179 18.75 24.58 35.82
C CYS A 179 19.93 23.76 35.33
N PRO A 180 21.05 24.38 34.88
CA PRO A 180 22.22 23.67 34.37
C PRO A 180 22.90 22.77 35.42
N SER A 181 22.80 23.11 36.72
CA SER A 181 23.41 22.32 37.82
C SER A 181 22.60 21.07 38.18
N ARG A 182 21.35 20.93 37.70
CA ARG A 182 20.48 19.76 37.91
C ARG A 182 19.72 19.44 36.62
N PRO A 183 20.40 18.94 35.61
CA PRO A 183 19.75 18.59 34.37
C PRO A 183 18.72 17.46 34.58
N PRO A 184 17.62 17.45 33.84
CA PRO A 184 16.71 16.30 33.81
C PRO A 184 17.38 15.12 33.10
N SER A 185 16.81 13.93 33.26
CA SER A 185 17.18 12.76 32.44
C SER A 185 16.16 12.56 31.33
N LEU A 186 16.64 12.13 30.15
CA LEU A 186 15.84 11.92 28.96
C LEU A 186 16.04 10.50 28.46
N GLN A 187 14.94 9.75 28.25
CA GLN A 187 15.01 8.34 27.86
C GLN A 187 13.99 7.99 26.80
N TRP A 188 14.41 7.13 25.86
CA TRP A 188 13.56 6.48 24.88
C TRP A 188 13.09 5.13 25.38
N SER A 189 11.85 4.77 25.05
CA SER A 189 11.29 3.44 25.25
C SER A 189 10.29 3.08 24.15
N TRP A 190 10.10 1.79 23.94
CA TRP A 190 9.09 1.27 23.03
C TRP A 190 7.81 0.94 23.80
N GLU A 191 6.71 1.60 23.48
CA GLU A 191 5.39 1.19 23.99
C GLU A 191 4.85 0.01 23.22
N ARG A 192 5.15 -0.04 21.92
CA ARG A 192 4.73 -1.11 21.01
C ARG A 192 5.73 -1.24 19.87
N GLY A 193 5.96 -2.46 19.45
CA GLY A 193 6.69 -2.74 18.23
C GLY A 193 8.17 -2.45 18.28
N ALA A 194 8.85 -2.90 19.35
CA ALA A 194 10.31 -2.86 19.42
C ALA A 194 10.92 -3.46 18.15
N GLN A 195 11.76 -2.70 17.45
CA GLN A 195 12.43 -3.15 16.24
C GLN A 195 13.65 -3.98 16.62
N LEU A 196 13.79 -5.16 16.04
CA LEU A 196 14.90 -6.09 16.31
C LEU A 196 16.28 -5.49 16.01
N ASN A 197 16.35 -4.49 15.11
CA ASN A 197 17.59 -3.84 14.68
C ASN A 197 17.63 -2.36 15.11
N SER A 198 17.02 -2.02 16.25
CA SER A 198 17.20 -0.68 16.82
C SER A 198 18.63 -0.58 17.35
N THR A 199 19.33 0.47 16.94
CA THR A 199 20.57 0.85 17.64
C THR A 199 20.19 1.24 19.07
N GLU A 200 21.10 0.96 20.02
CA GLU A 200 21.00 1.55 21.38
C GLU A 200 20.70 3.05 21.22
N PRO A 201 19.83 3.62 22.08
CA PRO A 201 19.61 5.06 22.06
C PRO A 201 20.96 5.78 22.11
N GLY A 202 21.18 6.70 21.19
CA GLY A 202 22.40 7.50 21.18
C GLY A 202 22.59 8.22 22.50
N GLU A 203 23.84 8.54 22.82
CA GLU A 203 24.16 9.33 24.02
C GLU A 203 23.36 10.63 24.03
N VAL A 204 22.81 10.98 25.20
CA VAL A 204 22.07 12.22 25.38
C VAL A 204 23.03 13.40 25.28
N GLN A 205 22.82 14.25 24.30
CA GLN A 205 23.64 15.44 24.06
C GLN A 205 23.02 16.66 24.72
N THR A 206 23.86 17.51 25.31
CA THR A 206 23.45 18.83 25.78
C THR A 206 23.79 19.87 24.73
N LEU A 207 22.78 20.53 24.21
CA LEU A 207 22.90 21.60 23.23
C LEU A 207 22.64 22.95 23.94
N HIS A 208 23.25 24.00 23.43
CA HIS A 208 23.05 25.37 23.93
C HIS A 208 22.52 26.26 22.80
N PRO A 209 21.26 26.07 22.36
CA PRO A 209 20.67 26.88 21.28
C PRO A 209 20.49 28.34 21.70
N GLU A 210 20.27 28.56 23.00
CA GLU A 210 20.13 29.87 23.61
C GLU A 210 21.12 30.01 24.78
N PRO A 211 21.67 31.22 25.03
CA PRO A 211 22.48 31.47 26.20
C PRO A 211 21.73 31.07 27.48
N HIS A 212 22.33 30.20 28.29
CA HIS A 212 21.83 29.79 29.59
C HIS A 212 20.51 29.01 29.64
N ARG A 213 19.95 28.63 28.47
CA ARG A 213 18.82 27.70 28.38
C ARG A 213 19.27 26.44 27.59
N PRO A 214 19.94 25.53 28.27
CA PRO A 214 20.41 24.30 27.62
C PRO A 214 19.24 23.40 27.25
N MET A 215 19.44 22.62 26.20
CA MET A 215 18.49 21.63 25.69
C MET A 215 19.13 20.26 25.71
N LEU A 216 18.45 19.27 26.26
CA LEU A 216 18.83 17.87 26.09
C LEU A 216 18.27 17.35 24.76
N LEU A 217 19.08 16.59 24.06
CA LEU A 217 18.73 15.91 22.82
C LEU A 217 19.11 14.44 22.91
N ALA A 218 18.14 13.56 22.77
CA ALA A 218 18.34 12.13 22.64
C ALA A 218 17.91 11.68 21.24
N SER A 219 18.80 11.09 20.48
CA SER A 219 18.52 10.57 19.14
C SER A 219 18.34 9.06 19.18
N LEU A 220 17.36 8.55 18.42
CA LEU A 220 17.11 7.13 18.25
C LEU A 220 17.02 6.82 16.76
N SER A 221 17.86 5.90 16.27
CA SER A 221 17.90 5.47 14.88
C SER A 221 17.55 4.00 14.77
N PHE A 222 16.66 3.65 13.81
CA PHE A 222 16.25 2.27 13.57
C PHE A 222 15.73 2.10 12.15
N THR A 223 15.77 0.84 11.66
CA THR A 223 15.20 0.49 10.37
C THR A 223 13.76 0.03 10.54
N VAL A 224 12.84 0.60 9.77
CA VAL A 224 11.41 0.31 9.90
C VAL A 224 11.01 -0.98 9.21
N SER A 225 10.07 -1.73 9.81
CA SER A 225 9.49 -2.96 9.28
C SER A 225 7.96 -2.87 9.27
N HIS A 226 7.33 -3.46 8.24
CA HIS A 226 5.87 -3.54 8.13
C HIS A 226 5.21 -4.48 9.16
N GLN A 227 6.01 -5.37 9.76
CA GLN A 227 5.48 -6.43 10.65
C GLN A 227 4.87 -5.87 11.93
N VAL A 228 5.37 -4.74 12.38
CA VAL A 228 4.96 -4.13 13.64
C VAL A 228 4.69 -2.65 13.43
N LYS A 229 3.60 -2.14 13.99
CA LYS A 229 3.31 -0.69 14.03
C LYS A 229 4.02 -0.10 15.25
N PRO A 230 5.15 0.60 15.05
CA PRO A 230 5.94 1.09 16.17
C PRO A 230 5.26 2.29 16.83
N ARG A 231 5.25 2.27 18.16
CA ARG A 231 4.88 3.40 19.00
C ARG A 231 5.99 3.67 19.99
N LEU A 232 6.57 4.85 19.88
CA LEU A 232 7.72 5.27 20.66
C LEU A 232 7.26 6.22 21.75
N LYS A 233 7.86 6.09 22.92
CA LYS A 233 7.68 6.95 24.07
C LYS A 233 9.02 7.62 24.40
N CYS A 234 9.00 8.93 24.55
CA CYS A 234 10.10 9.67 25.15
C CYS A 234 9.65 10.19 26.52
N GLU A 235 10.47 9.95 27.52
CA GLU A 235 10.20 10.31 28.91
C GLU A 235 11.30 11.20 29.47
N VAL A 236 10.90 12.29 30.09
CA VAL A 236 11.79 13.19 30.83
C VAL A 236 11.52 13.10 32.32
N SER A 237 12.58 12.94 33.10
CA SER A 237 12.50 12.92 34.56
C SER A 237 13.28 14.08 35.16
N TYR A 238 12.59 14.98 35.85
CA TYR A 238 13.19 16.08 36.55
C TYR A 238 13.46 15.70 38.01
N PRO A 239 14.58 16.13 38.61
CA PRO A 239 14.85 15.88 40.03
C PRO A 239 13.76 16.49 40.91
N GLY A 240 13.05 15.64 41.65
CA GLY A 240 12.00 16.06 42.59
C GLY A 240 10.62 16.33 41.97
N ALA A 241 10.42 16.09 40.70
CA ALA A 241 9.13 16.21 40.01
C ALA A 241 8.70 14.87 39.36
N LYS A 242 7.40 14.77 39.06
CA LYS A 242 6.85 13.61 38.34
C LYS A 242 7.40 13.58 36.91
N ALA A 243 7.78 12.39 36.44
CA ALA A 243 8.20 12.20 35.06
C ALA A 243 7.06 12.55 34.09
N LEU A 244 7.44 13.17 32.97
CA LEU A 244 6.55 13.50 31.86
C LEU A 244 6.98 12.71 30.63
N ALA A 245 6.00 12.26 29.86
CA ALA A 245 6.26 11.48 28.65
C ALA A 245 5.35 11.90 27.50
N ILE A 246 5.87 11.76 26.30
CA ILE A 246 5.14 11.88 25.06
C ILE A 246 5.31 10.61 24.23
N SER A 247 4.22 10.14 23.62
CA SER A 247 4.25 8.98 22.73
C SER A 247 3.80 9.37 21.34
N LYS A 248 4.46 8.81 20.32
CA LYS A 248 4.11 8.99 18.91
C LYS A 248 4.07 7.65 18.18
N ASP A 249 3.08 7.50 17.32
CA ASP A 249 3.03 6.39 16.36
C ASP A 249 3.84 6.75 15.13
N LEU A 250 4.59 5.77 14.61
CA LEU A 250 5.27 5.88 13.33
C LEU A 250 4.42 5.19 12.26
N HIS A 251 4.12 5.90 11.20
CA HIS A 251 3.44 5.36 10.03
C HIS A 251 4.43 4.70 9.09
N VAL A 252 4.27 3.39 8.87
CA VAL A 252 5.16 2.61 8.00
C VAL A 252 4.42 2.27 6.71
N THR A 253 4.92 2.78 5.60
CA THR A 253 4.43 2.46 4.26
C THR A 253 5.22 1.29 3.68
N PHE A 254 4.56 0.39 2.95
CA PHE A 254 5.19 -0.80 2.38
C PHE A 254 4.47 -1.32 1.14
N SER A 255 5.22 -2.01 0.29
CA SER A 255 4.67 -2.71 -0.87
C SER A 255 3.79 -3.88 -0.44
N PRO A 256 2.86 -4.35 -1.29
CA PRO A 256 2.01 -5.48 -0.95
C PRO A 256 2.79 -6.70 -0.48
N LYS A 257 2.45 -7.19 0.72
CA LYS A 257 3.03 -8.37 1.39
C LYS A 257 1.97 -9.43 1.61
N ASP A 258 2.40 -10.66 1.88
CA ASP A 258 1.52 -11.80 2.15
C ASP A 258 0.44 -11.96 1.06
N VAL A 259 0.84 -11.76 -0.21
CA VAL A 259 -0.10 -11.85 -1.33
C VAL A 259 -0.53 -13.29 -1.51
N THR A 260 -1.84 -13.53 -1.43
CA THR A 260 -2.43 -14.88 -1.53
C THR A 260 -3.64 -14.88 -2.45
N VAL A 261 -3.85 -16.02 -3.11
CA VAL A 261 -5.04 -16.28 -3.91
C VAL A 261 -5.98 -17.15 -3.10
N GLN A 262 -7.20 -16.69 -2.90
CA GLN A 262 -8.26 -17.41 -2.22
C GLN A 262 -9.37 -17.78 -3.21
N VAL A 263 -9.88 -19.01 -3.11
CA VAL A 263 -11.00 -19.49 -3.94
C VAL A 263 -12.28 -19.25 -3.16
N GLN A 264 -13.16 -18.40 -3.67
CA GLN A 264 -14.47 -18.14 -3.05
C GLN A 264 -15.54 -19.14 -3.46
N SER A 265 -15.36 -19.83 -4.60
CA SER A 265 -16.30 -20.85 -5.04
C SER A 265 -16.23 -22.07 -4.13
N LEU A 266 -17.36 -22.46 -3.53
CA LEU A 266 -17.45 -23.64 -2.65
C LEU A 266 -17.07 -24.93 -3.37
N ILE A 267 -17.46 -25.05 -4.64
CA ILE A 267 -17.20 -26.22 -5.49
C ILE A 267 -16.75 -25.70 -6.85
N VAL A 268 -15.58 -26.11 -7.28
CA VAL A 268 -15.05 -25.84 -8.61
C VAL A 268 -15.00 -27.16 -9.37
N GLN A 269 -15.73 -27.24 -10.49
CA GLN A 269 -15.75 -28.42 -11.37
C GLN A 269 -14.81 -28.17 -12.56
N GLU A 270 -14.23 -29.25 -13.10
CA GLU A 270 -13.42 -29.19 -14.34
C GLU A 270 -14.29 -28.68 -15.50
N GLY A 271 -13.77 -27.72 -16.26
CA GLY A 271 -14.53 -27.01 -17.32
C GLY A 271 -15.49 -25.94 -16.82
N GLY A 272 -15.69 -25.82 -15.51
CA GLY A 272 -16.54 -24.81 -14.89
C GLY A 272 -15.82 -23.47 -14.67
N SER A 273 -16.40 -22.65 -13.78
CA SER A 273 -15.82 -21.36 -13.40
C SER A 273 -15.41 -21.31 -11.94
N ALA A 274 -14.34 -20.56 -11.65
CA ALA A 274 -13.85 -20.29 -10.30
C ALA A 274 -13.80 -18.78 -10.04
N LEU A 275 -14.39 -18.34 -8.93
CA LEU A 275 -14.25 -16.97 -8.44
C LEU A 275 -13.07 -16.91 -7.47
N LEU A 276 -12.09 -16.08 -7.78
CA LEU A 276 -10.84 -15.94 -7.04
C LEU A 276 -10.71 -14.54 -6.47
N VAL A 277 -10.13 -14.45 -5.29
CA VAL A 277 -9.82 -13.19 -4.60
C VAL A 277 -8.34 -13.13 -4.30
N CYS A 278 -7.73 -12.00 -4.63
CA CYS A 278 -6.36 -11.67 -4.25
C CYS A 278 -6.38 -10.90 -2.95
N SER A 279 -5.75 -11.44 -1.91
CA SER A 279 -5.64 -10.81 -0.59
C SER A 279 -4.18 -10.51 -0.28
N CYS A 280 -3.93 -9.34 0.28
CA CYS A 280 -2.60 -8.91 0.71
C CYS A 280 -2.69 -7.84 1.79
N LYS A 281 -1.55 -7.56 2.44
CA LYS A 281 -1.35 -6.41 3.31
C LYS A 281 -0.55 -5.37 2.54
N ALA A 282 -0.98 -4.11 2.54
CA ALA A 282 -0.29 -3.04 1.86
C ALA A 282 -0.60 -1.68 2.49
N ASP A 283 0.36 -0.80 2.49
CA ASP A 283 0.18 0.59 2.87
C ASP A 283 1.12 1.47 2.00
N PRO A 284 0.60 2.36 1.16
CA PRO A 284 -0.80 2.66 0.86
C PRO A 284 -1.58 1.48 0.27
N PRO A 285 -2.93 1.55 0.23
CA PRO A 285 -3.77 0.52 -0.37
C PRO A 285 -3.34 0.18 -1.80
N VAL A 286 -3.65 -1.04 -2.23
CA VAL A 286 -3.35 -1.52 -3.58
C VAL A 286 -4.10 -0.68 -4.61
N SER A 287 -3.38 -0.17 -5.61
CA SER A 287 -3.91 0.60 -6.73
C SER A 287 -4.24 -0.27 -7.94
N GLU A 288 -3.52 -1.37 -8.12
CA GLU A 288 -3.69 -2.24 -9.28
C GLU A 288 -3.45 -3.71 -8.90
N TYR A 289 -4.32 -4.59 -9.40
CA TYR A 289 -4.13 -6.04 -9.36
C TYR A 289 -3.87 -6.56 -10.77
N ARG A 290 -3.04 -7.59 -10.88
CA ARG A 290 -2.80 -8.32 -12.13
C ARG A 290 -2.88 -9.80 -11.87
N TRP A 291 -3.53 -10.51 -12.79
CA TRP A 291 -3.76 -11.93 -12.70
C TRP A 291 -3.08 -12.66 -13.84
N SER A 292 -2.56 -13.83 -13.54
CA SER A 292 -2.04 -14.75 -14.53
C SER A 292 -2.33 -16.18 -14.11
N TYR A 293 -2.47 -17.06 -15.07
CA TYR A 293 -2.49 -18.48 -14.81
C TYR A 293 -1.55 -19.21 -15.77
N SER A 294 -1.00 -20.33 -15.32
CA SER A 294 -0.23 -21.23 -16.14
C SER A 294 -1.00 -22.52 -16.37
N GLN A 295 -1.02 -23.00 -17.60
CA GLN A 295 -1.66 -24.23 -18.05
C GLN A 295 -0.79 -24.88 -19.10
N HIS A 296 -0.50 -26.18 -19.00
CA HIS A 296 0.37 -26.90 -19.94
C HIS A 296 1.70 -26.20 -20.23
N GLY A 297 2.31 -25.59 -19.21
CA GLY A 297 3.58 -24.87 -19.32
C GLY A 297 3.50 -23.48 -19.99
N ARG A 298 2.33 -23.04 -20.43
CA ARG A 298 2.10 -21.68 -20.96
C ARG A 298 1.50 -20.78 -19.91
N THR A 299 1.96 -19.53 -19.84
CA THR A 299 1.41 -18.52 -18.93
C THR A 299 0.53 -17.56 -19.72
N VAL A 300 -0.69 -17.36 -19.23
CA VAL A 300 -1.68 -16.43 -19.77
C VAL A 300 -1.89 -15.30 -18.78
N HIS A 301 -1.83 -14.06 -19.25
CA HIS A 301 -2.11 -12.87 -18.46
C HIS A 301 -3.55 -12.42 -18.72
N LEU A 302 -4.26 -12.09 -17.63
CA LEU A 302 -5.63 -11.61 -17.70
C LEU A 302 -5.66 -10.08 -17.77
N HIS A 303 -6.61 -9.53 -18.48
CA HIS A 303 -6.79 -8.07 -18.60
C HIS A 303 -7.46 -7.44 -17.38
N GLN A 304 -8.13 -8.23 -16.55
CA GLN A 304 -8.80 -7.76 -15.34
C GLN A 304 -7.78 -7.28 -14.30
N ARG A 305 -8.03 -6.08 -13.75
CA ARG A 305 -7.15 -5.40 -12.80
C ARG A 305 -7.77 -5.23 -11.41
N THR A 306 -8.81 -5.98 -11.11
CA THR A 306 -9.54 -5.95 -9.85
C THR A 306 -9.01 -6.98 -8.87
N HIS A 307 -9.30 -6.81 -7.58
CA HIS A 307 -8.93 -7.76 -6.53
C HIS A 307 -9.62 -9.12 -6.69
N THR A 308 -10.69 -9.19 -7.47
CA THR A 308 -11.42 -10.41 -7.77
C THR A 308 -11.36 -10.72 -9.25
N VAL A 309 -11.33 -12.01 -9.60
CA VAL A 309 -11.39 -12.48 -10.98
C VAL A 309 -12.21 -13.75 -11.06
N ARG A 310 -13.01 -13.89 -12.12
CA ARG A 310 -13.68 -15.14 -12.47
C ARG A 310 -12.92 -15.80 -13.62
N LEU A 311 -12.40 -17.00 -13.36
CA LEU A 311 -11.81 -17.85 -14.39
C LEU A 311 -12.87 -18.80 -14.92
N PHE A 312 -12.89 -18.99 -16.23
CA PHE A 312 -13.75 -19.94 -16.92
C PHE A 312 -12.93 -21.10 -17.49
N ASN A 313 -13.60 -22.22 -17.76
CA ASN A 313 -12.98 -23.43 -18.30
C ASN A 313 -11.75 -23.88 -17.50
N VAL A 314 -11.90 -23.92 -16.15
CA VAL A 314 -10.79 -24.26 -15.25
C VAL A 314 -10.42 -25.74 -15.38
N THR A 315 -9.12 -26.03 -15.38
CA THR A 315 -8.56 -27.37 -15.50
C THR A 315 -7.67 -27.69 -14.30
N ARG A 316 -7.49 -28.96 -14.00
CA ARG A 316 -6.76 -29.46 -12.83
C ARG A 316 -5.27 -29.10 -12.79
N ASP A 317 -4.66 -28.83 -13.94
CA ASP A 317 -3.24 -28.45 -14.08
C ASP A 317 -3.03 -26.93 -13.97
N MET A 318 -4.13 -26.18 -13.88
CA MET A 318 -4.11 -24.72 -13.85
C MET A 318 -3.57 -24.19 -12.52
N ARG A 319 -2.53 -23.36 -12.59
CA ARG A 319 -1.94 -22.67 -11.44
C ARG A 319 -2.12 -21.20 -11.60
N VAL A 320 -2.74 -20.56 -10.60
CA VAL A 320 -3.09 -19.15 -10.65
C VAL A 320 -2.16 -18.35 -9.77
N ARG A 321 -1.81 -17.15 -10.24
CA ARG A 321 -1.07 -16.13 -9.50
C ARG A 321 -1.80 -14.82 -9.56
N CYS A 322 -1.74 -14.06 -8.49
CA CYS A 322 -2.05 -12.64 -8.52
C CYS A 322 -0.83 -11.82 -8.12
N SER A 323 -0.80 -10.61 -8.61
CA SER A 323 0.17 -9.60 -8.27
C SER A 323 -0.59 -8.34 -7.88
N ALA A 324 -0.21 -7.75 -6.77
CA ALA A 324 -0.77 -6.50 -6.26
C ALA A 324 0.30 -5.42 -6.32
N GLN A 325 -0.07 -4.21 -6.68
CA GLN A 325 0.83 -3.08 -6.80
C GLN A 325 0.27 -1.86 -6.09
N ASN A 326 1.10 -1.14 -5.36
CA ASN A 326 0.83 0.18 -4.82
C ASN A 326 1.94 1.17 -5.23
N LEU A 327 1.93 2.38 -4.69
CA LEU A 327 2.94 3.41 -4.99
C LEU A 327 4.36 3.03 -4.53
N ILE A 328 4.49 2.14 -3.55
CA ILE A 328 5.77 1.72 -2.99
C ILE A 328 6.40 0.60 -3.82
N GLY A 329 5.58 -0.31 -4.36
CA GLY A 329 6.09 -1.41 -5.14
C GLY A 329 5.05 -2.48 -5.44
N ARG A 330 5.56 -3.67 -5.79
CA ARG A 330 4.76 -4.81 -6.23
C ARG A 330 5.03 -6.04 -5.37
N GLY A 331 3.97 -6.77 -5.05
CA GLY A 331 4.01 -8.09 -4.42
C GLY A 331 3.32 -9.14 -5.29
N GLU A 332 3.77 -10.39 -5.20
CA GLU A 332 3.22 -11.49 -5.98
C GLU A 332 2.88 -12.70 -5.09
N SER A 333 1.80 -13.38 -5.43
CA SER A 333 1.43 -14.63 -4.76
C SER A 333 2.29 -15.80 -5.24
N ARG A 334 2.39 -16.83 -4.41
CA ARG A 334 2.84 -18.14 -4.90
C ARG A 334 1.83 -18.70 -5.91
N PRO A 335 2.27 -19.56 -6.86
CA PRO A 335 1.34 -20.26 -7.75
C PRO A 335 0.40 -21.13 -6.93
N THR A 336 -0.90 -20.86 -7.02
CA THR A 336 -1.92 -21.60 -6.29
C THR A 336 -2.61 -22.58 -7.23
N LEU A 337 -2.60 -23.85 -6.87
CA LEU A 337 -3.34 -24.90 -7.56
C LEU A 337 -4.78 -24.87 -7.08
N LEU A 338 -5.73 -24.93 -8.02
CA LEU A 338 -7.15 -24.94 -7.70
C LEU A 338 -7.58 -26.36 -7.31
N ASN A 339 -8.37 -26.50 -6.24
CA ASN A 339 -8.97 -27.78 -5.87
C ASN A 339 -10.21 -28.02 -6.75
N ILE A 340 -9.98 -28.63 -7.91
CA ILE A 340 -11.01 -28.86 -8.92
C ILE A 340 -11.58 -30.26 -8.77
N ARG A 341 -12.90 -30.37 -8.78
CA ARG A 341 -13.62 -31.66 -8.79
C ARG A 341 -13.81 -32.14 -10.22
N TYR A 342 -13.51 -33.40 -10.47
CA TYR A 342 -13.64 -34.06 -11.76
C TYR A 342 -14.01 -35.52 -11.63
N LYS A 343 -14.62 -36.06 -12.71
CA LYS A 343 -15.00 -37.47 -12.80
C LYS A 343 -13.76 -38.37 -12.78
N PRO A 344 -13.89 -39.64 -12.39
CA PRO A 344 -12.82 -40.59 -12.49
C PRO A 344 -12.27 -40.73 -13.91
N ILE A 345 -10.95 -40.89 -14.00
CA ILE A 345 -10.22 -41.20 -15.23
C ILE A 345 -9.33 -42.38 -14.95
N ILE A 346 -9.61 -43.48 -15.63
CA ILE A 346 -8.81 -44.70 -15.49
C ILE A 346 -7.54 -44.53 -16.31
N LEU A 347 -6.39 -44.64 -15.66
CA LEU A 347 -5.07 -44.49 -16.27
C LEU A 347 -4.72 -45.75 -17.07
N ARG A 348 -4.94 -45.73 -18.37
CA ARG A 348 -4.79 -46.88 -19.24
C ARG A 348 -3.39 -47.50 -19.20
N LEU A 349 -2.33 -46.70 -19.10
CA LEU A 349 -0.94 -47.15 -19.06
C LEU A 349 -0.58 -47.89 -17.73
N SER A 350 -1.29 -47.58 -16.66
CA SER A 350 -1.07 -48.14 -15.34
C SER A 350 -2.14 -49.18 -14.94
N SER A 351 -3.09 -49.43 -15.84
CA SER A 351 -4.20 -50.35 -15.63
C SER A 351 -4.06 -51.53 -16.57
N ILE A 352 -3.76 -52.70 -16.03
CA ILE A 352 -3.42 -53.92 -16.79
C ILE A 352 -3.88 -55.14 -16.03
N CYS A 353 -4.22 -56.21 -16.78
CA CYS A 353 -4.41 -57.56 -16.28
C CYS A 353 -3.28 -58.48 -16.82
N VAL A 354 -2.78 -59.30 -15.91
CA VAL A 354 -1.82 -60.37 -16.25
C VAL A 354 -2.46 -61.72 -15.83
N VAL A 355 -2.38 -62.71 -16.72
CA VAL A 355 -2.88 -64.05 -16.48
C VAL A 355 -1.70 -65.00 -16.59
N GLU A 356 -1.36 -65.70 -15.48
CA GLU A 356 -0.29 -66.68 -15.43
C GLU A 356 -0.81 -67.90 -14.66
N ASP A 357 -0.63 -69.12 -15.17
CA ASP A 357 -0.99 -70.40 -14.53
C ASP A 357 -2.43 -70.38 -13.94
N GLN A 358 -3.41 -69.99 -14.72
CA GLN A 358 -4.81 -69.85 -14.31
C GLN A 358 -5.06 -68.82 -13.17
N LYS A 359 -4.08 -68.00 -12.86
CA LYS A 359 -4.23 -66.90 -11.89
C LYS A 359 -4.32 -65.59 -12.66
N VAL A 360 -5.30 -64.82 -12.31
CA VAL A 360 -5.47 -63.44 -12.84
C VAL A 360 -5.06 -62.42 -11.79
N LEU A 361 -4.30 -61.45 -12.21
CA LEU A 361 -3.96 -60.25 -11.45
C LEU A 361 -4.28 -59.02 -12.31
N CYS A 362 -5.34 -58.30 -11.96
CA CYS A 362 -5.70 -57.07 -12.59
C CYS A 362 -5.42 -55.90 -11.65
N ARG A 363 -4.84 -54.83 -12.22
CA ARG A 363 -4.63 -53.55 -11.55
C ARG A 363 -5.38 -52.47 -12.31
N CYS A 364 -6.13 -51.65 -11.59
CA CYS A 364 -6.85 -50.49 -12.12
C CYS A 364 -6.46 -49.26 -11.34
N SER A 365 -5.74 -48.36 -11.98
CA SER A 365 -5.29 -47.10 -11.41
C SER A 365 -6.18 -45.95 -11.88
N VAL A 366 -6.76 -45.20 -10.93
CA VAL A 366 -7.78 -44.17 -11.19
C VAL A 366 -7.35 -42.86 -10.57
N ASN A 367 -7.44 -41.81 -11.37
CA ASN A 367 -7.26 -40.46 -10.89
C ASN A 367 -8.60 -39.74 -10.87
N SER A 368 -8.97 -39.11 -9.75
CA SER A 368 -10.22 -38.35 -9.60
C SER A 368 -10.24 -37.47 -8.34
N ASN A 369 -11.09 -36.48 -8.37
CA ASN A 369 -11.42 -35.68 -7.18
C ASN A 369 -12.94 -35.38 -7.16
N PRO A 370 -13.68 -35.83 -6.16
CA PRO A 370 -13.31 -36.63 -5.00
C PRO A 370 -12.80 -38.05 -5.35
N LYS A 371 -12.14 -38.70 -4.38
CA LYS A 371 -11.65 -40.07 -4.55
C LYS A 371 -12.78 -40.97 -5.03
N PRO A 372 -12.50 -41.89 -5.97
CA PRO A 372 -13.54 -42.73 -6.57
C PRO A 372 -13.81 -43.97 -5.73
N ALA A 373 -15.01 -44.51 -5.86
CA ALA A 373 -15.23 -45.92 -5.60
C ALA A 373 -14.91 -46.74 -6.85
N VAL A 374 -14.23 -47.87 -6.68
CA VAL A 374 -13.88 -48.78 -7.76
C VAL A 374 -14.56 -50.11 -7.56
N THR A 375 -15.21 -50.61 -8.61
CA THR A 375 -15.86 -51.93 -8.62
C THR A 375 -15.36 -52.73 -9.83
N TRP A 376 -15.43 -54.00 -9.72
CA TRP A 376 -15.00 -54.96 -10.73
C TRP A 376 -16.20 -55.69 -11.31
N SER A 377 -16.15 -56.00 -12.58
CA SER A 377 -17.07 -56.93 -13.23
C SER A 377 -16.28 -58.00 -13.94
N VAL A 378 -16.67 -59.25 -13.71
CA VAL A 378 -16.12 -60.43 -14.39
C VAL A 378 -17.27 -61.07 -15.16
N ASN A 379 -17.19 -61.14 -16.48
CA ASN A 379 -18.26 -61.60 -17.39
C ASN A 379 -19.63 -60.95 -17.12
N GLY A 380 -19.63 -59.65 -16.83
CA GLY A 380 -20.88 -58.90 -16.59
C GLY A 380 -21.48 -59.04 -15.19
N THR A 381 -20.85 -59.79 -14.29
CA THR A 381 -21.30 -60.01 -12.91
C THR A 381 -20.29 -59.49 -11.89
N ILE A 382 -20.71 -59.35 -10.62
CA ILE A 382 -19.82 -59.03 -9.51
C ILE A 382 -18.85 -60.19 -9.33
N PRO A 383 -17.53 -59.97 -9.06
CA PRO A 383 -16.57 -61.05 -8.92
C PRO A 383 -17.01 -62.06 -7.89
N PRO A 384 -16.92 -63.38 -8.19
CA PRO A 384 -17.19 -64.46 -7.23
C PRO A 384 -16.33 -64.31 -5.96
N ARG A 385 -16.72 -64.99 -4.87
CA ARG A 385 -16.00 -64.96 -3.56
C ARG A 385 -14.56 -65.41 -3.61
N ASP A 386 -14.17 -66.13 -4.64
CA ASP A 386 -12.81 -66.63 -4.87
C ASP A 386 -11.85 -65.54 -5.37
N TYR A 387 -12.38 -64.34 -5.69
CA TYR A 387 -11.59 -63.19 -6.07
C TYR A 387 -11.33 -62.30 -4.85
N ASN A 388 -10.07 -61.93 -4.65
CA ASN A 388 -9.66 -60.99 -3.61
C ASN A 388 -9.48 -59.59 -4.25
N VAL A 389 -10.14 -58.61 -3.65
CA VAL A 389 -10.04 -57.20 -4.06
C VAL A 389 -9.30 -56.42 -2.99
N SER A 390 -8.26 -55.71 -3.37
CA SER A 390 -7.54 -54.77 -2.50
C SER A 390 -7.45 -53.41 -3.14
N VAL A 391 -7.42 -52.38 -2.30
CA VAL A 391 -7.37 -50.97 -2.74
C VAL A 391 -6.25 -50.28 -2.00
N THR A 392 -5.36 -49.62 -2.74
CA THR A 392 -4.32 -48.73 -2.23
C THR A 392 -4.60 -47.29 -2.68
N SER A 393 -4.46 -46.33 -1.77
CA SER A 393 -4.75 -44.94 -2.02
C SER A 393 -3.47 -44.12 -1.88
N GLU A 394 -3.05 -43.50 -2.94
CA GLU A 394 -1.99 -42.49 -3.02
C GLU A 394 -2.60 -41.07 -3.05
N PRO A 395 -1.81 -40.00 -2.90
CA PRO A 395 -2.35 -38.63 -2.90
C PRO A 395 -3.23 -38.32 -4.13
N ASP A 396 -2.76 -38.67 -5.32
CA ASP A 396 -3.39 -38.32 -6.59
C ASP A 396 -4.07 -39.48 -7.30
N THR A 397 -3.82 -40.74 -6.86
CA THR A 397 -4.33 -41.92 -7.52
C THR A 397 -4.87 -42.94 -6.52
N LEU A 398 -5.89 -43.70 -6.96
CA LEU A 398 -6.40 -44.84 -6.25
C LEU A 398 -6.17 -46.07 -7.13
N THR A 399 -5.48 -47.05 -6.62
CA THR A 399 -5.23 -48.32 -7.34
C THR A 399 -6.00 -49.46 -6.71
N ALA A 400 -6.93 -50.00 -7.45
CA ALA A 400 -7.65 -51.23 -7.10
C ALA A 400 -6.99 -52.44 -7.77
N THR A 401 -6.85 -53.53 -7.03
CA THR A 401 -6.26 -54.77 -7.53
C THR A 401 -7.25 -55.92 -7.33
N LEU A 402 -7.48 -56.67 -8.38
CA LEU A 402 -8.29 -57.89 -8.38
C LEU A 402 -7.36 -59.10 -8.57
N ARG A 403 -7.43 -60.08 -7.68
CA ARG A 403 -6.67 -61.35 -7.76
C ARG A 403 -7.63 -62.52 -7.66
N GLY A 404 -7.50 -63.50 -8.53
CA GLY A 404 -8.35 -64.68 -8.49
C GLY A 404 -7.84 -65.79 -9.39
N ARG A 405 -8.60 -66.90 -9.46
CA ARG A 405 -8.35 -68.01 -10.37
C ARG A 405 -9.29 -67.92 -11.56
N MET A 406 -8.77 -68.20 -12.74
CA MET A 406 -9.53 -68.06 -13.98
C MET A 406 -9.25 -69.31 -14.88
N ASP A 407 -10.21 -70.20 -14.88
CA ASP A 407 -10.10 -71.47 -15.64
C ASP A 407 -10.42 -71.34 -17.15
N LYS A 408 -11.14 -70.26 -17.52
CA LYS A 408 -11.50 -69.93 -18.91
C LYS A 408 -11.28 -68.44 -19.15
N PRO A 409 -10.97 -68.02 -20.40
CA PRO A 409 -10.87 -66.60 -20.74
C PRO A 409 -12.17 -65.85 -20.40
N GLN A 410 -12.07 -64.85 -19.54
CA GLN A 410 -13.21 -64.05 -19.07
C GLN A 410 -12.96 -62.58 -19.35
N THR A 411 -14.03 -61.82 -19.54
CA THR A 411 -13.94 -60.39 -19.68
C THR A 411 -13.89 -59.73 -18.31
N VAL A 412 -12.84 -58.95 -18.02
CA VAL A 412 -12.69 -58.22 -16.78
C VAL A 412 -12.76 -56.70 -17.04
N ILE A 413 -13.70 -56.05 -16.36
CA ILE A 413 -13.94 -54.60 -16.49
C ILE A 413 -13.75 -53.93 -15.14
N CYS A 414 -12.99 -52.86 -15.13
CA CYS A 414 -12.88 -51.94 -14.02
C CYS A 414 -13.88 -50.80 -14.17
N PHE A 415 -14.69 -50.53 -13.16
CA PHE A 415 -15.59 -49.39 -13.08
C PHE A 415 -15.16 -48.47 -11.96
N ALA A 416 -15.01 -47.21 -12.24
CA ALA A 416 -14.71 -46.15 -11.28
C ALA A 416 -15.80 -45.08 -11.29
N PHE A 417 -16.29 -44.68 -10.12
CA PHE A 417 -17.32 -43.63 -10.04
C PHE A 417 -17.15 -42.74 -8.80
N ASN A 418 -17.51 -41.50 -8.95
CA ASN A 418 -17.63 -40.53 -7.87
C ASN A 418 -18.87 -39.65 -8.09
N ALA A 419 -19.06 -38.61 -7.27
CA ALA A 419 -20.18 -37.67 -7.41
C ALA A 419 -20.18 -36.85 -8.71
N MET A 420 -19.07 -36.83 -9.46
CA MET A 420 -18.90 -36.07 -10.70
C MET A 420 -19.17 -36.92 -11.97
N GLY A 421 -19.23 -38.23 -11.84
CA GLY A 421 -19.46 -39.13 -12.96
C GLY A 421 -18.73 -40.47 -12.80
N ASN A 422 -18.64 -41.18 -13.90
CA ASN A 422 -18.01 -42.50 -13.94
C ASN A 422 -17.05 -42.66 -15.13
N ASP A 423 -16.22 -43.70 -15.07
CA ASP A 423 -15.38 -44.18 -16.15
C ASP A 423 -15.24 -45.70 -16.06
N SER A 424 -15.03 -46.38 -17.17
CA SER A 424 -14.86 -47.82 -17.20
C SER A 424 -13.79 -48.22 -18.23
N LEU A 425 -13.08 -49.29 -17.94
CA LEU A 425 -12.05 -49.85 -18.79
C LEU A 425 -12.11 -51.36 -18.83
N VAL A 426 -12.20 -51.93 -20.01
CA VAL A 426 -12.02 -53.36 -20.25
C VAL A 426 -10.53 -53.67 -20.18
N LEU A 427 -10.10 -54.43 -19.18
CA LEU A 427 -8.70 -54.80 -18.92
C LEU A 427 -8.32 -56.14 -19.51
N LEU A 428 -9.28 -57.04 -19.59
CA LEU A 428 -9.12 -58.36 -20.20
C LEU A 428 -10.38 -58.64 -21.00
N GLN A 429 -10.22 -59.04 -22.27
CA GLN A 429 -11.33 -59.45 -23.11
C GLN A 429 -11.27 -60.96 -23.28
N GLY A 430 -12.31 -61.66 -22.84
CA GLY A 430 -12.48 -63.10 -23.10
C GLY A 430 -12.58 -63.30 -24.61
N GLY A 431 -11.74 -64.16 -25.14
CA GLY A 431 -11.81 -64.46 -26.58
C GLY A 431 -13.14 -65.12 -26.89
N GLU A 432 -14.11 -64.36 -27.40
CA GLU A 432 -15.05 -64.98 -28.33
C GLU A 432 -14.22 -65.35 -29.57
N GLU A 433 -14.15 -66.68 -29.88
CA GLU A 433 -13.74 -67.10 -31.19
C GLU A 433 -14.46 -66.19 -32.20
N MET A 434 -13.72 -65.39 -32.91
CA MET A 434 -14.27 -64.68 -34.06
C MET A 434 -14.78 -65.73 -35.04
N ALA A 435 -16.04 -66.13 -34.82
CA ALA A 435 -16.81 -66.96 -35.67
C ALA A 435 -16.74 -66.41 -37.12
N PRO A 436 -16.90 -67.20 -38.08
CA PRO A 436 -16.35 -67.21 -39.44
C PRO A 436 -16.86 -66.10 -40.37
N LEU A 437 -17.12 -64.90 -39.87
CA LEU A 437 -17.48 -63.77 -40.74
C LEU A 437 -16.40 -63.41 -41.76
N LEU A 438 -15.12 -63.70 -41.43
CA LEU A 438 -14.03 -63.47 -42.36
C LEU A 438 -14.11 -64.38 -43.60
N TRP A 439 -14.61 -65.60 -43.49
CA TRP A 439 -14.79 -66.52 -44.61
C TRP A 439 -15.94 -66.15 -45.53
N MET A 440 -16.91 -65.37 -45.10
CA MET A 440 -17.96 -64.84 -45.97
C MET A 440 -17.61 -63.48 -46.60
N VAL A 441 -16.80 -62.64 -45.94
CA VAL A 441 -16.43 -61.33 -46.45
C VAL A 441 -15.37 -61.41 -47.53
N ILE A 442 -14.39 -62.29 -47.42
CA ILE A 442 -13.33 -62.43 -48.41
C ILE A 442 -13.86 -62.82 -49.82
N PRO A 443 -14.77 -63.79 -50.00
CA PRO A 443 -15.32 -64.09 -51.33
C PRO A 443 -16.26 -62.97 -51.79
N ALA A 444 -16.99 -62.29 -50.94
CA ALA A 444 -17.86 -61.18 -51.33
C ALA A 444 -17.07 -59.99 -51.85
N VAL A 445 -15.96 -59.62 -51.19
CA VAL A 445 -15.04 -58.54 -51.63
C VAL A 445 -14.34 -58.94 -52.95
N SER A 446 -13.92 -60.19 -53.07
CA SER A 446 -13.28 -60.64 -54.32
C SER A 446 -14.25 -60.61 -55.50
N ILE A 447 -15.51 -61.02 -55.31
CA ILE A 447 -16.56 -60.94 -56.38
C ILE A 447 -16.85 -59.49 -56.74
N CYS A 448 -16.98 -58.59 -55.76
CA CYS A 448 -17.17 -57.15 -56.01
C CYS A 448 -15.98 -56.56 -56.79
N LEU A 449 -14.74 -56.96 -56.43
CA LEU A 449 -13.53 -56.52 -57.14
C LEU A 449 -13.47 -56.99 -58.60
N VAL A 450 -13.88 -58.25 -58.88
CA VAL A 450 -13.99 -58.79 -60.21
C VAL A 450 -15.04 -58.06 -61.01
N ILE A 451 -16.22 -57.81 -60.45
CA ILE A 451 -17.29 -57.06 -61.12
C ILE A 451 -16.82 -55.62 -61.42
N PHE A 452 -16.13 -54.99 -60.45
CA PHE A 452 -15.57 -53.67 -60.66
C PHE A 452 -14.51 -53.65 -61.79
N LEU A 453 -13.64 -54.57 -61.79
CA LEU A 453 -12.64 -54.69 -62.89
C LEU A 453 -13.26 -54.97 -64.25
N LEU A 454 -14.31 -55.81 -64.31
CA LEU A 454 -15.07 -56.06 -65.53
C LEU A 454 -15.84 -54.81 -65.99
N SER A 455 -16.43 -54.07 -65.06
CA SER A 455 -17.10 -52.80 -65.37
C SER A 455 -16.14 -51.73 -65.85
N LEU A 456 -14.93 -51.66 -65.28
CA LEU A 456 -13.84 -50.79 -65.72
C LEU A 456 -13.36 -51.19 -67.10
N PHE A 457 -13.21 -52.53 -67.40
CA PHE A 457 -12.84 -53.04 -68.70
C PHE A 457 -13.91 -52.67 -69.77
N PHE A 458 -15.19 -52.87 -69.46
CA PHE A 458 -16.31 -52.45 -70.35
C PHE A 458 -16.35 -50.94 -70.53
N TYR A 459 -16.06 -50.16 -69.52
CA TYR A 459 -16.01 -48.70 -69.58
C TYR A 459 -14.80 -48.27 -70.50
N CYS A 460 -13.67 -48.89 -70.35
CA CYS A 460 -12.49 -48.62 -71.21
C CYS A 460 -12.71 -49.02 -72.64
N CYS A 461 -13.39 -50.16 -72.89
CA CYS A 461 -13.75 -50.59 -74.27
C CYS A 461 -14.78 -49.62 -74.87
N ARG A 462 -15.73 -49.12 -74.15
CA ARG A 462 -16.72 -48.16 -74.63
C ARG A 462 -16.12 -46.78 -74.92
N LYS A 463 -15.06 -46.40 -74.24
CA LYS A 463 -14.35 -45.13 -74.39
C LYS A 463 -13.45 -45.10 -75.65
N ARG A 464 -13.16 -46.29 -76.24
CA ARG A 464 -12.37 -46.40 -77.52
C ARG A 464 -13.21 -46.22 -78.81
N ALA A 465 -14.54 -46.18 -78.69
CA ALA A 465 -15.43 -46.12 -79.85
C ALA A 465 -16.18 -44.77 -80.01
N GLY A 466 -15.70 -43.71 -79.50
CA GLY A 466 -16.37 -42.44 -79.66
C GLY A 466 -15.44 -41.23 -79.66
N LYS A 467 -14.63 -41.06 -80.71
CA LYS A 467 -14.11 -39.75 -81.07
C LYS A 467 -15.02 -39.11 -82.08
N HIS A 468 -15.71 -38.04 -81.67
CA HIS A 468 -16.01 -36.91 -82.58
C HIS A 468 -16.34 -35.68 -81.73
N VAL A 469 -15.44 -34.77 -81.75
CA VAL A 469 -15.47 -33.32 -81.96
C VAL A 469 -16.83 -32.63 -81.63
N LEU A 470 -16.82 -31.70 -80.71
CA LEU A 470 -17.19 -30.30 -80.98
C LEU A 470 -16.79 -29.38 -79.81
N SER A 471 -15.97 -28.48 -80.19
CA SER A 471 -15.65 -27.22 -79.53
C SER A 471 -16.89 -26.44 -79.14
N ARG A 472 -16.87 -25.83 -77.93
CA ARG A 472 -17.18 -24.39 -77.73
C ARG A 472 -17.10 -23.94 -76.28
N ARG A 473 -16.17 -23.06 -76.14
CA ARG A 473 -16.14 -21.81 -75.34
C ARG A 473 -16.48 -21.79 -73.82
N PRO A 474 -15.65 -21.05 -73.08
CA PRO A 474 -15.77 -20.90 -71.64
C PRO A 474 -16.92 -19.98 -71.29
N ALA A 475 -17.78 -20.38 -70.36
CA ALA A 475 -18.74 -19.51 -69.73
C ALA A 475 -18.05 -18.69 -68.68
N LYS A 476 -18.17 -17.39 -68.85
CA LYS A 476 -17.83 -16.33 -67.93
C LYS A 476 -18.41 -16.61 -66.55
N TYR A 477 -17.55 -16.47 -65.55
CA TYR A 477 -18.02 -16.21 -64.18
C TYR A 477 -18.80 -14.91 -64.17
N PRO A 478 -19.98 -14.85 -63.57
CA PRO A 478 -20.57 -13.58 -63.22
C PRO A 478 -19.91 -13.12 -61.91
N GLU A 479 -19.21 -12.02 -61.95
CA GLU A 479 -18.99 -11.16 -60.83
C GLU A 479 -20.35 -10.72 -60.29
N GLY A 480 -20.69 -11.21 -59.16
CA GLY A 480 -21.84 -10.82 -58.37
C GLY A 480 -21.41 -10.61 -56.94
N LEU A 481 -20.53 -9.66 -56.77
CA LEU A 481 -20.23 -9.08 -55.51
C LEU A 481 -21.38 -8.14 -55.13
N GLY A 482 -21.90 -8.40 -54.01
CA GLY A 482 -22.72 -7.41 -53.34
C GLY A 482 -24.02 -8.00 -52.81
N ILE A 483 -23.93 -8.74 -51.76
CA ILE A 483 -25.06 -8.86 -50.78
C ILE A 483 -24.55 -9.71 -49.62
N TYR A 484 -23.65 -9.16 -48.84
CA TYR A 484 -23.38 -9.62 -47.46
C TYR A 484 -23.13 -8.43 -46.57
N GLN A 485 -24.09 -7.54 -46.48
CA GLN A 485 -23.96 -6.36 -45.62
C GLN A 485 -25.03 -6.26 -44.55
N ASP A 486 -25.97 -7.20 -44.42
CA ASP A 486 -27.10 -7.02 -43.50
C ASP A 486 -27.36 -8.16 -42.51
N ARG A 487 -26.51 -9.16 -42.38
CA ARG A 487 -26.69 -10.19 -41.36
C ARG A 487 -25.38 -10.74 -40.88
N MET A 488 -24.76 -10.09 -39.93
CA MET A 488 -23.72 -10.74 -39.15
C MET A 488 -24.37 -11.56 -38.01
N PRO A 489 -24.01 -12.83 -37.86
CA PRO A 489 -24.43 -13.60 -36.71
C PRO A 489 -23.73 -13.09 -35.46
N LEU A 490 -24.51 -12.75 -34.44
CA LEU A 490 -24.00 -12.50 -33.11
C LEU A 490 -23.80 -13.85 -32.41
N TYR A 491 -22.65 -14.04 -31.85
CA TYR A 491 -22.30 -15.28 -31.15
C TYR A 491 -22.39 -15.08 -29.64
N VAL A 492 -23.06 -15.98 -28.94
CA VAL A 492 -23.27 -15.97 -27.49
C VAL A 492 -22.59 -17.19 -26.87
N ASN A 493 -22.07 -17.08 -25.64
CA ASN A 493 -21.31 -18.10 -24.94
C ASN A 493 -19.90 -18.36 -25.49
N CYS A 494 -19.16 -17.31 -25.74
CA CYS A 494 -17.81 -17.37 -26.27
C CYS A 494 -16.74 -17.31 -25.19
N THR A 495 -15.64 -18.03 -25.39
CA THR A 495 -14.51 -18.07 -24.48
C THR A 495 -13.49 -16.96 -24.71
N GLU A 496 -13.52 -16.32 -25.89
CA GLU A 496 -12.61 -15.22 -26.24
C GLU A 496 -13.36 -14.10 -26.94
N VAL A 497 -13.07 -12.87 -26.53
CA VAL A 497 -13.59 -11.65 -27.15
C VAL A 497 -12.47 -10.95 -27.91
N THR A 498 -12.64 -10.81 -29.23
CA THR A 498 -11.74 -10.01 -30.06
C THR A 498 -12.43 -8.73 -30.50
N HIS A 499 -11.70 -7.63 -30.47
CA HIS A 499 -12.17 -6.34 -30.96
C HIS A 499 -11.81 -6.18 -32.44
N ILE A 500 -12.81 -6.04 -33.29
CA ILE A 500 -12.64 -5.75 -34.71
C ILE A 500 -13.15 -4.33 -34.97
N TYR A 501 -12.28 -3.49 -35.54
CA TYR A 501 -12.62 -2.15 -35.95
C TYR A 501 -13.05 -2.13 -37.42
N THR A 502 -14.25 -1.72 -37.70
CA THR A 502 -14.73 -1.46 -39.05
C THR A 502 -15.41 -0.10 -39.09
N ASN A 503 -14.93 0.79 -39.97
CA ASN A 503 -15.53 2.11 -40.25
C ASN A 503 -15.81 3.00 -39.03
N GLY A 504 -14.89 3.03 -38.05
CA GLY A 504 -15.01 3.94 -36.91
C GLY A 504 -15.95 3.49 -35.80
N SER A 505 -16.55 2.30 -35.92
CA SER A 505 -17.28 1.63 -34.84
C SER A 505 -16.61 0.32 -34.46
N TYR A 506 -16.57 0.02 -33.17
CA TYR A 506 -16.03 -1.26 -32.69
C TYR A 506 -17.18 -2.26 -32.54
N GLN A 507 -16.94 -3.47 -33.00
CA GLN A 507 -17.82 -4.61 -32.75
C GLN A 507 -17.08 -5.67 -31.94
N LEU A 508 -17.74 -6.18 -30.92
CA LEU A 508 -17.26 -7.33 -30.15
C LEU A 508 -17.59 -8.60 -30.94
N VAL A 509 -16.58 -9.30 -31.41
CA VAL A 509 -16.72 -10.60 -32.08
C VAL A 509 -16.13 -11.67 -31.18
N TYR A 510 -16.91 -12.70 -30.93
CA TYR A 510 -16.53 -13.84 -30.11
C TYR A 510 -16.10 -15.01 -31.00
N GLN A 511 -14.96 -15.60 -30.71
CA GLN A 511 -14.47 -16.79 -31.42
C GLN A 511 -15.07 -18.07 -30.81
N ASN A 512 -15.38 -19.05 -31.68
CA ASN A 512 -15.93 -20.37 -31.30
C ASN A 512 -17.30 -20.34 -30.61
N CYS A 513 -18.19 -19.51 -31.10
CA CYS A 513 -19.52 -19.37 -30.56
C CYS A 513 -20.57 -20.00 -31.46
N THR A 514 -21.65 -20.52 -30.87
CA THR A 514 -22.84 -20.92 -31.63
C THR A 514 -23.55 -19.70 -32.20
N PRO A 515 -23.83 -19.64 -33.50
CA PRO A 515 -24.47 -18.46 -34.06
C PRO A 515 -25.94 -18.33 -33.58
N LEU A 516 -26.25 -17.15 -33.04
CA LEU A 516 -27.59 -16.78 -32.68
C LEU A 516 -28.06 -15.68 -33.64
N PHE A 517 -29.18 -15.92 -34.35
CA PHE A 517 -29.75 -14.93 -35.23
C PHE A 517 -30.69 -14.03 -34.41
N VAL A 518 -30.29 -12.79 -34.19
CA VAL A 518 -31.13 -11.79 -33.54
C VAL A 518 -31.79 -10.90 -34.61
N HIS A 519 -33.11 -10.87 -34.64
CA HIS A 519 -33.84 -9.90 -35.44
C HIS A 519 -33.78 -8.53 -34.77
N THR A 520 -32.93 -7.65 -35.24
CA THR A 520 -32.95 -6.23 -34.85
C THR A 520 -34.14 -5.54 -35.50
N LYS A 521 -35.10 -5.06 -34.72
CA LYS A 521 -36.12 -4.12 -35.21
C LYS A 521 -35.39 -2.82 -35.61
N GLN A 522 -35.44 -2.51 -36.88
CA GLN A 522 -35.01 -1.21 -37.38
C GLN A 522 -35.86 -0.09 -36.75
N ILE A 523 -35.24 0.75 -35.94
CA ILE A 523 -35.78 2.05 -35.57
C ILE A 523 -35.55 2.96 -36.78
N ARG A 524 -36.61 3.26 -37.53
CA ARG A 524 -36.57 4.23 -38.62
C ARG A 524 -36.23 5.60 -38.07
N PRO A 525 -35.25 6.33 -38.64
CA PRO A 525 -35.02 7.72 -38.29
C PRO A 525 -36.23 8.53 -38.79
N ILE A 526 -36.83 9.30 -37.88
CA ILE A 526 -37.89 10.27 -38.20
C ILE A 526 -37.23 11.36 -39.05
N GLY A 527 -37.58 11.36 -40.33
CA GLY A 527 -37.15 12.34 -41.29
C GLY A 527 -37.75 13.71 -40.96
N ARG A 528 -36.88 14.69 -40.87
CA ARG A 528 -37.24 16.11 -40.94
C ARG A 528 -37.92 16.37 -42.28
N ARG A 529 -39.20 16.68 -42.26
CA ARG A 529 -39.88 17.41 -43.34
C ARG A 529 -40.07 18.83 -42.86
N GLY A 530 -39.40 19.76 -43.54
CA GLY A 530 -39.72 21.15 -43.48
C GLY A 530 -41.08 21.45 -44.12
N GLY A 531 -41.80 22.35 -43.53
CA GLY A 531 -43.08 22.83 -44.00
C GLY A 531 -43.41 24.12 -43.28
N GLU A 532 -43.35 25.15 -44.05
CA GLU A 532 -43.51 26.56 -43.86
C GLU A 532 -44.93 26.98 -43.42
N ARG A 533 -45.00 28.12 -42.67
CA ARG A 533 -46.10 29.10 -42.56
C ARG A 533 -47.16 28.94 -41.49
N ARG A 534 -47.24 29.83 -40.59
CA ARG A 534 -47.96 31.11 -40.48
C ARG A 534 -48.25 31.53 -39.06
N ARG A 535 -47.86 32.75 -38.80
CA ARG A 535 -48.29 33.80 -37.86
C ARG A 535 -49.67 33.57 -37.18
N ARG A 536 -49.71 33.92 -35.89
CA ARG A 536 -50.45 35.04 -35.29
C ARG A 536 -50.32 35.04 -33.78
N ASP A 537 -49.74 36.08 -33.29
CA ASP A 537 -50.19 37.15 -32.40
C ASP A 537 -50.99 36.78 -31.15
N GLY A 538 -50.58 37.35 -30.05
CA GLY A 538 -51.36 37.63 -28.86
C GLY A 538 -50.58 37.38 -27.57
N GLU A 539 -49.86 38.40 -27.16
CA GLU A 539 -50.09 39.30 -26.02
C GLU A 539 -50.37 38.62 -24.68
N GLY A 540 -49.52 38.94 -23.73
CA GLY A 540 -50.01 39.58 -22.55
C GLY A 540 -49.37 39.08 -21.24
N GLY A 541 -48.58 39.96 -20.66
CA GLY A 541 -48.54 40.33 -19.24
C GLY A 541 -48.07 39.19 -18.28
N GLY A 542 -47.13 39.38 -17.50
CA GLY A 542 -46.74 40.47 -16.65
C GLY A 542 -46.58 39.99 -15.22
N ILE A 543 -45.45 40.29 -14.65
CA ILE A 543 -45.29 40.79 -13.29
C ILE A 543 -45.48 39.84 -12.11
N ASP A 544 -44.43 39.60 -11.43
CA ASP A 544 -43.90 40.10 -10.15
C ASP A 544 -43.90 39.16 -8.94
N ARG A 545 -42.74 39.08 -8.37
CA ARG A 545 -42.34 39.24 -6.94
C ARG A 545 -42.73 38.21 -5.88
N ARG A 546 -41.61 37.93 -5.21
CA ARG A 546 -41.39 37.86 -3.76
C ARG A 546 -41.63 36.56 -2.98
N ALA A 547 -40.51 36.10 -2.51
CA ALA A 547 -40.12 35.94 -1.07
C ALA A 547 -40.99 35.03 -0.19
N GLY A 548 -40.33 34.12 0.48
CA GLY A 548 -40.86 33.52 1.71
C GLY A 548 -40.09 32.30 2.19
N LEU A 549 -39.31 32.49 3.20
CA LEU A 549 -38.73 31.57 4.15
C LEU A 549 -39.65 30.37 4.54
N GLY A 550 -38.99 29.23 4.84
CA GLY A 550 -39.58 28.33 5.80
C GLY A 550 -39.16 26.86 5.73
N VAL A 551 -38.07 26.49 6.42
CA VAL A 551 -37.94 25.43 7.45
C VAL A 551 -38.40 24.00 7.16
N ARG A 552 -37.40 23.09 7.23
CA ARG A 552 -37.38 21.70 7.76
C ARG A 552 -38.28 20.63 7.10
N GLY A 553 -37.62 19.58 6.68
CA GLY A 553 -38.17 18.26 6.47
C GLY A 553 -37.21 17.30 5.82
N THR A 554 -36.49 16.55 6.64
CA THR A 554 -35.70 15.37 6.25
C THR A 554 -36.57 14.38 5.50
N ARG A 555 -36.20 14.02 4.27
CA ARG A 555 -36.57 12.75 3.64
C ARG A 555 -35.45 12.33 2.70
N GLU A 556 -34.93 11.14 2.96
CA GLU A 556 -34.14 10.34 2.05
C GLU A 556 -34.70 10.37 0.64
N VAL A 557 -33.89 10.77 -0.31
CA VAL A 557 -34.14 10.51 -1.71
C VAL A 557 -33.05 9.52 -2.15
N GLN A 558 -33.48 8.30 -2.37
CA GLN A 558 -32.77 7.30 -3.14
C GLN A 558 -32.36 7.91 -4.47
N SER A 559 -31.07 8.03 -4.68
CA SER A 559 -30.49 8.33 -5.96
C SER A 559 -30.59 7.06 -6.81
N THR A 560 -31.51 7.06 -7.75
CA THR A 560 -31.53 6.12 -8.86
C THR A 560 -30.29 6.41 -9.72
N ALA A 561 -29.34 5.50 -9.66
CA ALA A 561 -28.22 5.50 -10.60
C ALA A 561 -28.78 5.27 -12.00
N VAL A 562 -28.42 6.16 -12.90
CA VAL A 562 -28.55 5.98 -14.34
C VAL A 562 -27.65 4.81 -14.71
N GLY A 563 -28.26 3.65 -14.98
CA GLY A 563 -27.54 2.48 -15.47
C GLY A 563 -27.09 2.74 -16.90
N ASP A 564 -25.84 2.50 -17.14
CA ASP A 564 -25.24 2.57 -18.45
C ASP A 564 -26.00 1.69 -19.45
N ALA A 565 -26.23 2.23 -20.63
CA ALA A 565 -26.96 1.55 -21.73
C ALA A 565 -26.34 0.19 -22.15
N GLU A 566 -25.10 -0.08 -21.77
CA GLU A 566 -24.40 -1.35 -22.01
C GLU A 566 -24.89 -2.49 -21.10
N THR A 567 -25.38 -2.17 -19.91
CA THR A 567 -25.89 -3.20 -18.96
C THR A 567 -27.29 -3.69 -19.33
N ALA A 568 -28.06 -2.86 -20.00
CA ALA A 568 -29.42 -3.22 -20.42
C ALA A 568 -29.47 -4.26 -21.56
N ILE A 569 -28.43 -4.28 -22.41
CA ILE A 569 -28.32 -5.23 -23.53
C ILE A 569 -28.03 -6.66 -23.05
N TYR A 570 -27.38 -6.82 -21.92
CA TYR A 570 -27.05 -8.14 -21.34
C TYR A 570 -28.23 -8.77 -20.58
N LEU A 571 -29.18 -7.98 -20.12
CA LEU A 571 -30.34 -8.46 -19.34
C LEU A 571 -31.49 -8.93 -20.24
N GLU A 572 -31.55 -8.51 -21.51
CA GLU A 572 -32.59 -8.93 -22.46
C GLU A 572 -32.28 -10.23 -23.22
N ILE A 573 -31.05 -10.78 -23.05
CA ILE A 573 -30.60 -12.01 -23.74
C ILE A 573 -30.62 -13.24 -22.80
N LEU A 574 -31.01 -13.06 -21.56
CA LEU A 574 -31.28 -14.15 -20.62
C LEU A 574 -32.80 -14.40 -20.51
#